data_f0fc592ae96e2fc393aed186e357f5a8
#
_entry.id   f0fc592ae96e2fc393aed186e357f5a8
#
_cell.length_a   1.000
_cell.length_b   1.000
_cell.length_c   1.000
_cell.angle_alpha   90.00
_cell.angle_beta   90.00
_cell.angle_gamma   90.00
#
_symmetry.space_group_name_H-M   'P 1'
#
loop_
_entity.id
_entity.type
_entity.pdbx_description
1 polymer ?
#
loop_
_entity_poly.entity_id
_entity_poly.type
_entity_poly.pdbx_seq_one_letter_code
_entity_poly.pdbx_strand_id
1 'polypeptide(L)'
;MFAETVDLLIAAEGVKEYWSPKIVAQVNDQYINVSKLRGQLAWHHHDQEDELFYVLRGHLKIEYEYGRMVELAPGSMHVVPRGVLHNPVADEECWIVLIETVTTQHTGNIITPLTKTIEQQLG
;
A
#
# COMPACT_ATOMS: atom_id res chain seq x y z
N MET A 1 -9.98 -21.62 -13.59
CA MET A 1 -10.86 -20.52 -13.15
C MET A 1 -10.53 -19.28 -13.96
N PHE A 2 -11.55 -18.58 -14.35
CA PHE A 2 -11.40 -17.38 -15.17
C PHE A 2 -11.46 -16.15 -14.28
N ALA A 3 -10.42 -15.33 -14.30
CA ALA A 3 -10.39 -14.08 -13.53
C ALA A 3 -10.98 -12.94 -14.36
N GLU A 4 -11.75 -12.07 -13.72
CA GLU A 4 -12.31 -10.90 -14.37
C GLU A 4 -11.27 -9.78 -14.48
N THR A 5 -11.46 -8.90 -15.46
CA THR A 5 -10.66 -7.69 -15.57
C THR A 5 -11.00 -6.74 -14.43
N VAL A 6 -9.98 -6.16 -13.81
CA VAL A 6 -10.14 -5.17 -12.73
C VAL A 6 -9.71 -3.81 -13.27
N ASP A 7 -10.62 -2.83 -13.19
CA ASP A 7 -10.28 -1.43 -13.41
C ASP A 7 -9.77 -0.86 -12.09
N LEU A 8 -8.48 -0.57 -12.02
CA LEU A 8 -7.83 -0.14 -10.78
C LEU A 8 -8.35 1.20 -10.27
N LEU A 9 -8.69 2.13 -11.17
CA LEU A 9 -9.24 3.44 -10.75
C LEU A 9 -10.63 3.26 -10.15
N ILE A 10 -11.48 2.45 -10.75
CA ILE A 10 -12.81 2.16 -10.22
C ILE A 10 -12.70 1.43 -8.87
N ALA A 11 -11.80 0.45 -8.79
CA ALA A 11 -11.60 -0.29 -7.55
C ALA A 11 -11.12 0.62 -6.42
N ALA A 12 -10.16 1.51 -6.69
CA ALA A 12 -9.65 2.46 -5.71
C ALA A 12 -10.72 3.48 -5.30
N GLU A 13 -11.50 3.97 -6.26
CA GLU A 13 -12.59 4.90 -5.98
C GLU A 13 -13.59 4.32 -4.98
N GLY A 14 -13.85 3.02 -5.06
CA GLY A 14 -14.78 2.30 -4.18
C GLY A 14 -14.29 2.11 -2.75
N VAL A 15 -13.01 2.35 -2.46
CA VAL A 15 -12.46 2.25 -1.10
C VAL A 15 -13.00 3.41 -0.27
N LYS A 16 -13.59 3.11 0.89
CA LYS A 16 -14.32 4.10 1.69
C LYS A 16 -13.54 4.67 2.85
N GLU A 17 -12.51 3.97 3.32
CA GLU A 17 -11.71 4.37 4.46
C GLU A 17 -10.25 4.57 4.04
N TYR A 18 -9.60 5.59 4.60
CA TYR A 18 -8.15 5.76 4.43
C TYR A 18 -7.40 4.64 5.14
N TRP A 19 -6.25 4.27 4.59
CA TRP A 19 -5.38 3.25 5.15
C TRP A 19 -6.07 1.90 5.33
N SER A 20 -6.99 1.58 4.42
CA SER A 20 -7.76 0.34 4.45
C SER A 20 -7.61 -0.38 3.12
N PRO A 21 -6.47 -1.06 2.88
CA PRO A 21 -6.20 -1.71 1.61
C PRO A 21 -7.23 -2.81 1.32
N LYS A 22 -7.60 -2.92 0.05
CA LYS A 22 -8.50 -3.96 -0.44
C LYS A 22 -7.75 -4.80 -1.46
N ILE A 23 -7.73 -6.11 -1.27
CA ILE A 23 -7.13 -7.06 -2.21
C ILE A 23 -8.08 -7.22 -3.39
N VAL A 24 -7.59 -6.92 -4.60
CA VAL A 24 -8.40 -7.01 -5.83
C VAL A 24 -7.94 -8.11 -6.78
N ALA A 25 -6.72 -8.63 -6.60
CA ALA A 25 -6.19 -9.71 -7.40
C ALA A 25 -5.02 -10.38 -6.71
N GLN A 26 -4.61 -11.53 -7.24
CA GLN A 26 -3.44 -12.26 -6.78
C GLN A 26 -2.66 -12.79 -7.98
N VAL A 27 -1.36 -12.60 -7.97
CA VAL A 27 -0.44 -13.15 -8.97
C VAL A 27 0.58 -13.99 -8.21
N ASN A 28 0.55 -15.32 -8.40
CA ASN A 28 1.39 -16.24 -7.64
C ASN A 28 1.26 -15.98 -6.13
N ASP A 29 2.35 -15.69 -5.44
CA ASP A 29 2.38 -15.37 -4.01
C ASP A 29 2.28 -13.86 -3.72
N GLN A 30 1.80 -13.07 -4.70
CA GLN A 30 1.66 -11.62 -4.56
C GLN A 30 0.18 -11.21 -4.56
N TYR A 31 -0.22 -10.42 -3.58
CA TYR A 31 -1.50 -9.71 -3.61
C TYR A 31 -1.35 -8.38 -4.31
N ILE A 32 -2.38 -8.02 -5.05
CA ILE A 32 -2.52 -6.68 -5.64
C ILE A 32 -3.64 -5.98 -4.88
N ASN A 33 -3.29 -4.89 -4.20
CA ASN A 33 -4.20 -4.14 -3.35
C ASN A 33 -4.40 -2.75 -3.92
N VAL A 34 -5.59 -2.17 -3.67
CA VAL A 34 -5.84 -0.75 -3.86
C VAL A 34 -6.12 -0.11 -2.50
N SER A 35 -5.73 1.15 -2.34
CA SER A 35 -5.94 1.87 -1.08
C SER A 35 -6.05 3.37 -1.34
N LYS A 36 -6.77 4.05 -0.45
CA LYS A 36 -6.77 5.51 -0.37
C LYS A 36 -5.99 5.94 0.85
N LEU A 37 -5.12 6.92 0.66
CA LEU A 37 -4.25 7.41 1.72
C LEU A 37 -4.48 8.89 1.95
N ARG A 38 -4.43 9.31 3.21
CA ARG A 38 -4.35 10.72 3.60
C ARG A 38 -3.76 10.79 4.99
N GLY A 39 -2.82 11.73 5.20
CA GLY A 39 -2.06 11.80 6.44
C GLY A 39 -0.93 10.79 6.42
N GLN A 40 -0.63 10.20 7.56
CA GLN A 40 0.44 9.21 7.67
C GLN A 40 -0.06 7.96 8.38
N LEU A 41 0.59 6.82 8.06
CA LEU A 41 0.26 5.56 8.69
C LEU A 41 1.06 5.37 9.99
N ALA A 42 2.34 5.07 9.85
CA ALA A 42 3.27 4.84 10.96
C ALA A 42 4.66 4.52 10.40
N TRP A 43 5.68 4.79 11.18
CA TRP A 43 7.03 4.27 10.92
C TRP A 43 7.03 2.77 11.18
N HIS A 44 7.38 1.96 10.18
CA HIS A 44 7.39 0.50 10.28
C HIS A 44 8.32 -0.12 9.24
N HIS A 45 8.54 -1.42 9.35
CA HIS A 45 9.27 -2.20 8.36
C HIS A 45 8.63 -3.59 8.20
N HIS A 46 8.93 -4.24 7.09
CA HIS A 46 8.55 -5.62 6.82
C HIS A 46 9.84 -6.43 6.77
N ASP A 47 10.03 -7.38 7.70
CA ASP A 47 11.32 -8.07 7.86
C ASP A 47 11.68 -8.94 6.66
N GLN A 48 10.67 -9.56 6.03
CA GLN A 48 10.88 -10.58 5.01
C GLN A 48 10.34 -10.20 3.62
N GLU A 49 9.64 -9.07 3.51
CA GLU A 49 8.94 -8.71 2.28
C GLU A 49 9.34 -7.35 1.75
N ASP A 50 9.55 -7.29 0.41
CA ASP A 50 9.57 -6.02 -0.31
C ASP A 50 8.12 -5.56 -0.49
N GLU A 51 7.92 -4.25 -0.64
CA GLU A 51 6.59 -3.69 -0.85
C GLU A 51 6.63 -2.67 -1.99
N LEU A 52 5.83 -2.91 -3.04
CA LEU A 52 5.77 -2.01 -4.19
C LEU A 52 4.58 -1.06 -4.03
N PHE A 53 4.86 0.25 -4.14
CA PHE A 53 3.86 1.31 -4.19
C PHE A 53 3.77 1.87 -5.60
N TYR A 54 2.57 2.01 -6.13
CA TYR A 54 2.29 2.64 -7.42
C TYR A 54 1.17 3.65 -7.24
N VAL A 55 1.37 4.91 -7.67
CA VAL A 55 0.38 5.97 -7.48
C VAL A 55 -0.54 6.04 -8.70
N LEU A 56 -1.84 5.91 -8.44
CA LEU A 56 -2.90 6.10 -9.45
C LEU A 56 -3.34 7.55 -9.53
N ARG A 57 -3.46 8.23 -8.38
CA ARG A 57 -3.94 9.61 -8.29
C ARG A 57 -3.38 10.25 -7.04
N GLY A 58 -3.05 11.54 -7.12
CA GLY A 58 -2.50 12.28 -5.99
C GLY A 58 -0.98 12.16 -5.91
N HIS A 59 -0.44 12.33 -4.72
CA HIS A 59 1.00 12.39 -4.46
C HIS A 59 1.33 11.61 -3.21
N LEU A 60 2.35 10.78 -3.27
CA LEU A 60 2.79 9.99 -2.11
C LEU A 60 4.23 10.32 -1.80
N LYS A 61 4.52 10.58 -0.52
CA LYS A 61 5.87 10.62 0.02
C LYS A 61 6.12 9.36 0.79
N ILE A 62 7.30 8.77 0.65
CA ILE A 62 7.74 7.69 1.50
C ILE A 62 9.00 8.18 2.21
N GLU A 63 8.88 8.40 3.51
CA GLU A 63 9.98 8.88 4.34
C GLU A 63 10.83 7.72 4.79
N TYR A 64 12.14 7.91 4.74
CA TYR A 64 13.15 6.99 5.26
C TYR A 64 13.95 7.70 6.35
N GLU A 65 14.76 6.95 7.08
CA GLU A 65 15.63 7.53 8.09
C GLU A 65 16.64 8.52 7.51
N TYR A 66 17.16 9.39 8.38
CA TYR A 66 18.18 10.39 8.06
C TYR A 66 17.72 11.43 7.04
N GLY A 67 16.44 11.79 7.09
CA GLY A 67 15.88 12.83 6.22
C GLY A 67 15.74 12.43 4.76
N ARG A 68 15.94 11.15 4.43
CA ARG A 68 15.72 10.67 3.06
C ARG A 68 14.24 10.47 2.78
N MET A 69 13.85 10.74 1.55
CA MET A 69 12.45 10.66 1.16
C MET A 69 12.38 10.43 -0.35
N VAL A 70 11.40 9.65 -0.79
CA VAL A 70 11.02 9.59 -2.20
C VAL A 70 9.64 10.16 -2.37
N GLU A 71 9.40 10.76 -3.53
CA GLU A 71 8.09 11.33 -3.90
C GLU A 71 7.59 10.63 -5.16
N LEU A 72 6.31 10.25 -5.15
CA LEU A 72 5.67 9.55 -6.25
C LEU A 72 4.49 10.37 -6.76
N ALA A 73 4.53 10.68 -8.06
CA ALA A 73 3.41 11.28 -8.78
C ALA A 73 2.60 10.16 -9.48
N PRO A 74 1.40 10.46 -10.00
CA PRO A 74 0.61 9.47 -10.74
C PRO A 74 1.44 8.81 -11.85
N GLY A 75 1.39 7.48 -11.92
CA GLY A 75 2.16 6.69 -12.87
C GLY A 75 3.54 6.29 -12.40
N SER A 76 3.98 6.77 -11.23
CA SER A 76 5.28 6.42 -10.65
C SER A 76 5.14 5.28 -9.66
N MET A 77 6.19 4.48 -9.55
CA MET A 77 6.26 3.39 -8.58
C MET A 77 7.57 3.42 -7.82
N HIS A 78 7.58 2.80 -6.64
CA HIS A 78 8.77 2.64 -5.81
C HIS A 78 8.66 1.35 -5.01
N VAL A 79 9.76 0.62 -4.89
CA VAL A 79 9.82 -0.58 -4.06
C VAL A 79 10.53 -0.24 -2.77
N VAL A 80 9.83 -0.41 -1.64
CA VAL A 80 10.44 -0.35 -0.31
C VAL A 80 11.08 -1.70 -0.05
N PRO A 81 12.42 -1.77 0.14
CA PRO A 81 13.08 -3.04 0.39
C PRO A 81 12.72 -3.61 1.76
N ARG A 82 12.72 -4.93 1.86
CA ARG A 82 12.53 -5.60 3.16
C ARG A 82 13.51 -5.07 4.21
N GLY A 83 13.07 -5.01 5.44
CA GLY A 83 13.87 -4.61 6.58
C GLY A 83 14.12 -3.11 6.70
N VAL A 84 13.64 -2.30 5.75
CA VAL A 84 13.90 -0.85 5.74
C VAL A 84 12.77 -0.10 6.42
N LEU A 85 13.10 0.63 7.47
CA LEU A 85 12.15 1.47 8.21
C LEU A 85 11.66 2.61 7.32
N HIS A 86 10.36 2.78 7.23
CA HIS A 86 9.74 3.79 6.38
C HIS A 86 8.41 4.27 6.91
N ASN A 87 7.96 5.43 6.42
CA ASN A 87 6.67 6.03 6.79
C ASN A 87 6.02 6.63 5.55
N PRO A 88 4.94 6.02 5.03
CA PRO A 88 4.20 6.61 3.93
C PRO A 88 3.38 7.81 4.40
N VAL A 89 3.43 8.91 3.64
CA VAL A 89 2.72 10.16 3.97
C VAL A 89 2.04 10.70 2.71
N ALA A 90 0.77 11.02 2.84
CA ALA A 90 0.01 11.69 1.79
C ALA A 90 -0.63 12.95 2.36
N ASP A 91 -0.16 14.13 1.97
CA ASP A 91 -0.68 15.41 2.48
C ASP A 91 -2.12 15.63 2.03
N GLU A 92 -2.44 15.20 0.80
CA GLU A 92 -3.78 15.21 0.23
C GLU A 92 -4.20 13.79 -0.10
N GLU A 93 -5.48 13.57 -0.42
CA GLU A 93 -5.97 12.23 -0.77
C GLU A 93 -5.15 11.64 -1.93
N CYS A 94 -4.67 10.42 -1.75
CA CYS A 94 -3.83 9.71 -2.71
C CYS A 94 -4.38 8.30 -2.90
N TRP A 95 -4.47 7.86 -4.15
CA TRP A 95 -4.92 6.52 -4.49
C TRP A 95 -3.74 5.71 -5.00
N ILE A 96 -3.54 4.54 -4.41
CA ILE A 96 -2.38 3.70 -4.73
C ILE A 96 -2.76 2.26 -5.03
N VAL A 97 -1.84 1.59 -5.74
CA VAL A 97 -1.78 0.14 -5.83
C VAL A 97 -0.59 -0.32 -4.99
N LEU A 98 -0.81 -1.33 -4.18
CA LEU A 98 0.24 -2.04 -3.46
C LEU A 98 0.39 -3.43 -4.05
N ILE A 99 1.63 -3.87 -4.28
CA ILE A 99 1.93 -5.24 -4.64
C ILE A 99 2.87 -5.79 -3.59
N GLU A 100 2.43 -6.83 -2.90
CA GLU A 100 3.15 -7.40 -1.77
C GLU A 100 2.85 -8.88 -1.60
N THR A 101 3.77 -9.61 -0.96
CA THR A 101 3.58 -11.05 -0.75
C THR A 101 2.40 -11.33 0.17
N VAL A 102 1.79 -12.50 -0.01
CA VAL A 102 0.62 -12.93 0.78
C VAL A 102 0.92 -13.03 2.29
N THR A 103 2.20 -13.02 2.68
CA THR A 103 2.63 -13.06 4.08
C THR A 103 2.76 -11.69 4.71
N THR A 104 2.57 -10.60 3.94
CA THR A 104 2.81 -9.24 4.44
C THR A 104 1.72 -8.81 5.42
N GLN A 105 2.15 -8.35 6.62
CA GLN A 105 1.25 -7.70 7.56
C GLN A 105 1.10 -6.23 7.17
N HIS A 106 -0.13 -5.72 7.15
CA HIS A 106 -0.46 -4.38 6.67
C HIS A 106 0.44 -3.27 7.24
N THR A 107 0.68 -3.29 8.55
CA THR A 107 1.51 -2.29 9.23
C THR A 107 2.89 -2.83 9.62
N GLY A 108 3.38 -3.86 8.93
CA GLY A 108 4.70 -4.42 9.13
C GLY A 108 4.90 -5.01 10.52
N ASN A 109 5.96 -4.58 11.20
CA ASN A 109 6.38 -5.09 12.49
C ASN A 109 5.57 -4.54 13.68
N ILE A 110 4.64 -3.64 13.44
CA ILE A 110 3.82 -3.03 14.51
C ILE A 110 2.34 -3.27 14.25
N ILE A 111 1.54 -3.17 15.33
CA ILE A 111 0.08 -3.22 15.26
C ILE A 111 -0.46 -1.87 15.73
N THR A 112 -1.33 -1.26 14.93
CA THR A 112 -1.94 0.05 15.22
C THR A 112 -3.45 -0.08 15.06
N PRO A 113 -4.24 0.94 15.49
CA PRO A 113 -5.68 0.95 15.21
C PRO A 113 -6.01 0.91 13.71
N LEU A 114 -5.06 1.23 12.84
CA LEU A 114 -5.24 1.19 11.38
C LEU A 114 -4.88 -0.15 10.75
N THR A 115 -4.28 -1.09 11.50
CA THR A 115 -3.87 -2.39 10.98
C THR A 115 -5.08 -3.20 10.51
N LYS A 116 -4.99 -3.76 9.30
CA LYS A 116 -6.03 -4.60 8.71
C LYS A 116 -5.50 -6.01 8.50
N THR A 117 -6.31 -7.02 8.84
CA THR A 117 -5.99 -8.42 8.55
C THR A 117 -6.20 -8.71 7.07
N ILE A 118 -5.64 -9.82 6.59
CA ILE A 118 -5.88 -10.27 5.20
C ILE A 118 -7.39 -10.49 4.98
N GLU A 119 -8.07 -11.07 5.95
CA GLU A 119 -9.51 -11.30 5.87
C GLU A 119 -10.29 -9.99 5.69
N GLN A 120 -9.92 -8.94 6.44
CA GLN A 120 -10.51 -7.61 6.31
C GLN A 120 -10.20 -6.98 4.94
N GLN A 121 -8.99 -7.21 4.40
CA GLN A 121 -8.58 -6.69 3.10
C GLN A 121 -9.31 -7.38 1.94
N LEU A 122 -9.71 -8.63 2.13
CA LEU A 122 -10.49 -9.38 1.15
C LEU A 122 -11.97 -8.99 1.14
N GLY A 123 -12.47 -8.57 2.27
CA GLY A 123 -13.85 -8.13 2.44
C GLY A 123 -14.05 -6.70 2.06
#